data_9a35dbeff4e7d9e284f411b48826874e
#
_entry.id   9a35dbeff4e7d9e284f411b48826874e
#
_cell.length_a   1.000
_cell.length_b   1.000
_cell.length_c   1.000
_cell.angle_alpha   90.00
_cell.angle_beta   90.00
_cell.angle_gamma   90.00
#
_symmetry.space_group_name_H-M   'P 1'
#
loop_
_entity.id
_entity.type
_entity.pdbx_description
1 polymer ?
#
loop_
_entity_poly.entity_id
_entity_poly.type
_entity_poly.pdbx_seq_one_letter_code
_entity_poly.pdbx_strand_id
1 'polypeptide(L)'
;MKRLLLSGIAIIGMVLSIRANALNRDKTFVSLYLPIDTSNVENGFNDLFLASVSGSNGAKLNPRAISYVQDFMLRNKKDLGELKAWGLPYLHLINTILTQYGLPGELKYLAVIESELKPTAVSWAGAVGPWQLMPQTARILGLKVSHKVDERKNYRKSTRAAAVYLRDLYSEFGDWLLVIAAYNGGPSNVYRAIKKSHSRNFWDLQYYLPAESRNHVKKFIGTQYTFEGQGSVTTLTKKEAADQLSGSSMYVFNRNINKDETAAAKSVKVSGKYFSSVISKYILMDSEDFNRYNPDFDKVMASENNTYDLKLPAEKMDLFVSNKYQILNESVQHLLMEDTEDNNKAIAGLARK
;
A
#
# COMPACT_ATOMS: atom_id res chain seq x y z
N MET A 1 9.65 32.87 -25.29
CA MET A 1 9.24 31.65 -26.01
C MET A 1 9.42 30.47 -25.06
N LYS A 2 8.35 30.01 -24.48
CA LYS A 2 8.33 28.90 -23.51
C LYS A 2 8.04 27.61 -24.28
N ARG A 3 8.95 26.66 -24.26
CA ARG A 3 8.67 25.30 -24.74
C ARG A 3 8.28 24.41 -23.55
N LEU A 4 7.01 24.09 -23.47
CA LEU A 4 6.52 22.93 -22.73
C LEU A 4 6.94 21.68 -23.50
N LEU A 5 7.67 20.79 -22.84
CA LEU A 5 7.88 19.43 -23.32
C LEU A 5 6.71 18.57 -22.80
N LEU A 6 5.71 18.40 -23.66
CA LEU A 6 4.72 17.36 -23.56
C LEU A 6 5.32 16.09 -24.18
N SER A 7 5.53 15.04 -23.40
CA SER A 7 5.78 13.69 -23.90
C SER A 7 4.45 13.06 -24.33
N GLY A 8 4.04 13.35 -25.55
CA GLY A 8 2.93 12.66 -26.20
C GLY A 8 3.41 11.36 -26.83
N ILE A 9 2.89 10.21 -26.40
CA ILE A 9 2.98 8.95 -27.14
C ILE A 9 1.67 8.77 -27.87
N ALA A 10 1.72 8.96 -29.19
CA ALA A 10 0.62 8.63 -30.09
C ALA A 10 0.59 7.10 -30.27
N ILE A 11 -0.52 6.46 -29.94
CA ILE A 11 -0.81 5.07 -30.29
C ILE A 11 -1.77 5.09 -31.46
N ILE A 12 -1.27 4.64 -32.61
CA ILE A 12 -2.06 4.38 -33.83
C ILE A 12 -2.88 3.10 -33.60
N GLY A 13 -4.18 3.24 -33.62
CA GLY A 13 -5.13 2.12 -33.57
C GLY A 13 -5.12 1.32 -34.86
N MET A 14 -4.89 0.01 -34.75
CA MET A 14 -5.14 -0.95 -35.80
C MET A 14 -6.28 -1.88 -35.33
N VAL A 15 -7.44 -1.67 -35.96
CA VAL A 15 -8.62 -2.52 -35.76
C VAL A 15 -8.40 -3.82 -36.54
N LEU A 16 -8.29 -4.93 -35.84
CA LEU A 16 -8.44 -6.26 -36.43
C LEU A 16 -9.67 -6.94 -35.85
N SER A 17 -10.69 -7.02 -36.67
CA SER A 17 -11.91 -7.79 -36.40
C SER A 17 -11.62 -9.29 -36.55
N ILE A 18 -11.68 -10.06 -35.48
CA ILE A 18 -11.73 -11.52 -35.51
C ILE A 18 -13.09 -11.96 -34.97
N ARG A 19 -13.89 -12.56 -35.87
CA ARG A 19 -15.09 -13.32 -35.51
C ARG A 19 -14.66 -14.61 -34.84
N ALA A 20 -15.15 -14.89 -33.64
CA ALA A 20 -15.08 -16.20 -33.05
C ALA A 20 -16.48 -16.69 -32.69
N ASN A 21 -16.77 -17.89 -33.15
CA ASN A 21 -18.00 -18.62 -32.94
C ASN A 21 -18.21 -19.04 -31.48
N ALA A 22 -19.48 -19.03 -31.10
CA ALA A 22 -19.97 -19.50 -29.82
C ALA A 22 -19.79 -21.02 -29.67
N LEU A 23 -19.38 -21.44 -28.51
CA LEU A 23 -19.71 -22.74 -27.93
C LEU A 23 -20.05 -22.57 -26.45
N ASN A 24 -21.30 -22.79 -26.17
CA ASN A 24 -21.93 -22.88 -24.85
C ASN A 24 -21.18 -23.85 -23.94
N ARG A 25 -20.88 -23.41 -22.72
CA ARG A 25 -20.87 -24.25 -21.53
C ARG A 25 -21.14 -23.39 -20.29
N ASP A 26 -22.35 -23.63 -19.73
CA ASP A 26 -22.80 -23.13 -18.46
C ASP A 26 -21.80 -23.43 -17.34
N LYS A 27 -21.29 -22.38 -16.70
CA LYS A 27 -20.93 -22.39 -15.26
C LYS A 27 -21.31 -21.03 -14.72
N THR A 28 -22.41 -20.99 -14.00
CA THR A 28 -22.90 -19.88 -13.20
C THR A 28 -21.86 -19.54 -12.11
N PHE A 29 -20.95 -18.64 -12.42
CA PHE A 29 -20.30 -17.83 -11.42
C PHE A 29 -21.22 -16.66 -11.13
N VAL A 30 -21.91 -16.71 -9.98
CA VAL A 30 -22.60 -15.53 -9.45
C VAL A 30 -21.53 -14.54 -9.05
N SER A 31 -21.22 -13.65 -9.99
CA SER A 31 -20.42 -12.46 -9.75
C SER A 31 -21.28 -11.50 -8.94
N LEU A 32 -21.05 -11.39 -7.65
CA LEU A 32 -21.52 -10.29 -6.81
C LEU A 32 -20.71 -9.03 -7.12
N TYR A 33 -20.72 -8.61 -8.39
CA TYR A 33 -20.34 -7.26 -8.76
C TYR A 33 -21.58 -6.40 -8.60
N LEU A 34 -21.68 -5.70 -7.49
CA LEU A 34 -22.52 -4.51 -7.44
C LEU A 34 -22.03 -3.55 -8.54
N PRO A 35 -22.93 -3.00 -9.37
CA PRO A 35 -22.53 -2.01 -10.34
C PRO A 35 -21.90 -0.83 -9.60
N ILE A 36 -20.63 -0.53 -9.92
CA ILE A 36 -19.94 0.65 -9.39
C ILE A 36 -20.63 1.85 -10.01
N ASP A 37 -21.41 2.55 -9.21
CA ASP A 37 -22.04 3.79 -9.58
C ASP A 37 -20.95 4.85 -9.88
N THR A 38 -20.80 5.19 -11.15
CA THR A 38 -19.86 6.21 -11.62
C THR A 38 -20.33 7.63 -11.26
N SER A 39 -21.55 7.80 -10.73
CA SER A 39 -22.07 9.08 -10.21
C SER A 39 -21.35 9.55 -8.95
N ASN A 40 -20.64 8.64 -8.26
CA ASN A 40 -19.90 8.95 -7.03
C ASN A 40 -18.67 9.87 -7.21
N VAL A 41 -18.21 10.12 -8.43
CA VAL A 41 -17.08 11.07 -8.64
C VAL A 41 -17.55 12.53 -8.52
N GLU A 42 -18.77 12.82 -8.93
CA GLU A 42 -19.38 14.17 -8.68
C GLU A 42 -19.79 14.35 -7.22
N ASN A 43 -20.29 13.28 -6.60
CA ASN A 43 -20.62 13.28 -5.18
C ASN A 43 -19.35 13.39 -4.31
N GLY A 44 -18.24 12.70 -4.66
CA GLY A 44 -16.97 12.83 -3.94
C GLY A 44 -16.40 14.25 -3.95
N PHE A 45 -16.67 15.04 -4.98
CA PHE A 45 -16.28 16.44 -5.04
C PHE A 45 -17.15 17.33 -4.11
N ASN A 46 -18.46 17.11 -4.12
CA ASN A 46 -19.39 17.79 -3.23
C ASN A 46 -19.20 17.33 -1.78
N ASP A 47 -18.92 16.04 -1.54
CA ASP A 47 -18.67 15.49 -0.22
C ASP A 47 -17.33 15.96 0.38
N LEU A 48 -16.30 16.20 -0.44
CA LEU A 48 -15.06 16.88 -0.02
C LEU A 48 -15.35 18.29 0.52
N PHE A 49 -16.25 19.00 -0.12
CA PHE A 49 -16.66 20.33 0.28
C PHE A 49 -17.56 20.29 1.53
N LEU A 50 -18.49 19.33 1.59
CA LEU A 50 -19.40 19.11 2.71
C LEU A 50 -18.69 18.48 3.92
N ALA A 51 -17.76 17.55 3.73
CA ALA A 51 -16.97 16.95 4.82
C ALA A 51 -16.00 17.95 5.46
N SER A 52 -15.50 18.92 4.70
CA SER A 52 -14.73 20.04 5.26
C SER A 52 -15.59 21.00 6.11
N VAL A 53 -16.92 20.98 5.92
CA VAL A 53 -17.88 21.89 6.58
C VAL A 53 -18.71 21.18 7.65
N SER A 54 -18.98 19.89 7.55
CA SER A 54 -19.96 19.18 8.38
C SER A 54 -19.42 17.96 9.13
N GLY A 55 -18.32 18.07 9.88
CA GLY A 55 -18.04 17.17 11.01
C GLY A 55 -18.25 15.65 10.84
N SER A 56 -18.21 15.10 9.61
CA SER A 56 -18.22 13.65 9.38
C SER A 56 -16.90 13.03 9.88
N ASN A 57 -16.94 11.79 10.36
CA ASN A 57 -15.81 11.08 11.00
C ASN A 57 -14.57 10.85 10.12
N GLY A 58 -14.45 11.47 8.95
CA GLY A 58 -13.32 11.39 8.05
C GLY A 58 -12.20 12.39 8.34
N ALA A 59 -10.99 12.07 7.96
CA ALA A 59 -9.83 12.97 8.05
C ALA A 59 -10.05 14.24 7.20
N LYS A 60 -10.03 15.40 7.83
CA LYS A 60 -10.24 16.70 7.15
C LYS A 60 -8.99 17.09 6.37
N LEU A 61 -9.19 17.41 5.10
CA LEU A 61 -8.12 17.88 4.23
C LEU A 61 -7.55 19.21 4.72
N ASN A 62 -6.22 19.33 4.76
CA ASN A 62 -5.57 20.58 5.10
C ASN A 62 -5.94 21.67 4.07
N PRO A 63 -6.32 22.89 4.51
CA PRO A 63 -6.70 23.98 3.60
C PRO A 63 -5.65 24.31 2.53
N ARG A 64 -4.36 24.13 2.83
CA ARG A 64 -3.25 24.35 1.88
C ARG A 64 -3.16 23.30 0.75
N ALA A 65 -3.92 22.20 0.86
CA ALA A 65 -4.02 21.17 -0.18
C ALA A 65 -5.25 21.33 -1.06
N ILE A 66 -6.31 21.94 -0.58
CA ILE A 66 -7.66 21.94 -1.20
C ILE A 66 -7.60 22.30 -2.68
N SER A 67 -7.08 23.49 -3.02
CA SER A 67 -7.03 23.96 -4.41
C SER A 67 -6.29 22.98 -5.34
N TYR A 68 -5.13 22.47 -4.90
CA TYR A 68 -4.36 21.52 -5.70
C TYR A 68 -5.10 20.19 -5.89
N VAL A 69 -5.71 19.67 -4.82
CA VAL A 69 -6.43 18.39 -4.83
C VAL A 69 -7.65 18.49 -5.75
N GLN A 70 -8.41 19.58 -5.66
CA GLN A 70 -9.55 19.84 -6.54
C GLN A 70 -9.13 19.89 -8.03
N ASP A 71 -8.12 20.69 -8.33
CA ASP A 71 -7.57 20.79 -9.68
C ASP A 71 -7.02 19.44 -10.20
N PHE A 72 -6.38 18.66 -9.33
CA PHE A 72 -5.85 17.35 -9.69
C PHE A 72 -6.97 16.36 -9.99
N MET A 73 -7.98 16.29 -9.15
CA MET A 73 -9.14 15.41 -9.33
C MET A 73 -9.88 15.74 -10.63
N LEU A 74 -10.14 17.02 -10.91
CA LEU A 74 -10.82 17.44 -12.14
C LEU A 74 -10.02 17.05 -13.39
N ARG A 75 -8.71 17.31 -13.41
CA ARG A 75 -7.85 17.03 -14.56
C ARG A 75 -7.65 15.54 -14.82
N ASN A 76 -7.65 14.72 -13.78
CA ASN A 76 -7.36 13.29 -13.87
C ASN A 76 -8.60 12.41 -13.71
N LYS A 77 -9.81 13.01 -13.70
CA LYS A 77 -11.09 12.29 -13.51
C LYS A 77 -11.21 11.07 -14.40
N LYS A 78 -10.98 11.25 -15.70
CA LYS A 78 -11.11 10.18 -16.70
C LYS A 78 -10.07 9.09 -16.49
N ASP A 79 -8.80 9.47 -16.44
CA ASP A 79 -7.69 8.49 -16.39
C ASP A 79 -7.71 7.69 -15.07
N LEU A 80 -7.98 8.33 -13.95
CA LEU A 80 -8.14 7.64 -12.65
C LEU A 80 -9.41 6.79 -12.59
N GLY A 81 -10.48 7.20 -13.26
CA GLY A 81 -11.70 6.40 -13.39
C GLY A 81 -11.47 5.12 -14.18
N GLU A 82 -10.79 5.21 -15.32
CA GLU A 82 -10.40 4.05 -16.12
C GLU A 82 -9.44 3.13 -15.34
N LEU A 83 -8.46 3.71 -14.65
CA LEU A 83 -7.54 2.96 -13.81
C LEU A 83 -8.28 2.25 -12.66
N LYS A 84 -9.25 2.90 -12.04
CA LYS A 84 -10.07 2.29 -10.99
C LYS A 84 -10.79 1.05 -11.50
N ALA A 85 -11.30 1.06 -12.73
CA ALA A 85 -12.03 -0.05 -13.31
C ALA A 85 -11.15 -1.30 -13.52
N TRP A 86 -9.95 -1.16 -14.09
CA TRP A 86 -9.08 -2.31 -14.37
C TRP A 86 -8.06 -2.60 -13.28
N GLY A 87 -7.70 -1.60 -12.47
CA GLY A 87 -6.63 -1.67 -11.49
C GLY A 87 -6.98 -2.39 -10.17
N LEU A 88 -8.28 -2.62 -9.89
CA LEU A 88 -8.75 -3.21 -8.63
C LEU A 88 -7.99 -4.48 -8.19
N PRO A 89 -7.75 -5.49 -9.03
CA PRO A 89 -7.03 -6.70 -8.60
C PRO A 89 -5.61 -6.40 -8.11
N TYR A 90 -4.93 -5.46 -8.77
CA TYR A 90 -3.58 -5.04 -8.39
C TYR A 90 -3.59 -4.23 -7.09
N LEU A 91 -4.55 -3.33 -6.93
CA LEU A 91 -4.74 -2.55 -5.71
C LEU A 91 -5.06 -3.45 -4.51
N HIS A 92 -5.89 -4.50 -4.70
CA HIS A 92 -6.13 -5.49 -3.66
C HIS A 92 -4.87 -6.28 -3.29
N LEU A 93 -4.11 -6.73 -4.29
CA LEU A 93 -2.84 -7.42 -4.04
C LEU A 93 -1.86 -6.53 -3.26
N ILE A 94 -1.69 -5.28 -3.68
CA ILE A 94 -0.81 -4.32 -3.03
C ILE A 94 -1.27 -4.05 -1.60
N ASN A 95 -2.57 -3.78 -1.40
CA ASN A 95 -3.17 -3.56 -0.09
C ASN A 95 -2.88 -4.72 0.85
N THR A 96 -3.15 -5.96 0.42
CA THR A 96 -2.90 -7.17 1.21
C THR A 96 -1.44 -7.26 1.65
N ILE A 97 -0.49 -6.98 0.76
CA ILE A 97 0.93 -7.03 1.11
C ILE A 97 1.30 -5.88 2.07
N LEU A 98 0.86 -4.65 1.82
CA LEU A 98 1.14 -3.53 2.71
C LEU A 98 0.64 -3.79 4.13
N THR A 99 -0.59 -4.28 4.28
CA THR A 99 -1.17 -4.61 5.59
C THR A 99 -0.45 -5.77 6.28
N GLN A 100 0.05 -6.76 5.55
CA GLN A 100 0.93 -7.82 6.11
C GLN A 100 2.24 -7.26 6.70
N TYR A 101 2.71 -6.11 6.20
CA TYR A 101 3.87 -5.39 6.75
C TYR A 101 3.47 -4.35 7.81
N GLY A 102 2.18 -4.33 8.21
CA GLY A 102 1.63 -3.37 9.15
C GLY A 102 1.59 -1.95 8.61
N LEU A 103 1.51 -1.75 7.33
CA LEU A 103 1.46 -0.44 6.68
C LEU A 103 0.02 -0.06 6.32
N PRO A 104 -0.34 1.24 6.35
CA PRO A 104 -1.62 1.70 5.84
C PRO A 104 -1.84 1.23 4.41
N GLY A 105 -3.00 0.61 4.16
CA GLY A 105 -3.34 0.09 2.85
C GLY A 105 -3.43 1.17 1.76
N GLU A 106 -3.71 2.41 2.14
CA GLU A 106 -3.81 3.57 1.27
C GLU A 106 -2.48 3.93 0.59
N LEU A 107 -1.34 3.47 1.14
CA LEU A 107 -0.04 3.62 0.48
C LEU A 107 0.02 2.91 -0.88
N LYS A 108 -0.94 2.04 -1.21
CA LYS A 108 -1.15 1.49 -2.57
C LYS A 108 -1.24 2.58 -3.64
N TYR A 109 -1.72 3.78 -3.28
CA TYR A 109 -1.82 4.91 -4.22
C TYR A 109 -0.47 5.51 -4.63
N LEU A 110 0.62 5.19 -3.92
CA LEU A 110 1.96 5.51 -4.43
C LEU A 110 2.24 4.79 -5.75
N ALA A 111 1.91 3.49 -5.86
CA ALA A 111 2.10 2.76 -7.11
C ALA A 111 1.22 3.31 -8.26
N VAL A 112 0.09 3.93 -7.94
CA VAL A 112 -0.74 4.63 -8.93
C VAL A 112 -0.03 5.87 -9.46
N ILE A 113 0.45 6.75 -8.59
CA ILE A 113 1.08 8.01 -9.01
C ILE A 113 2.49 7.83 -9.56
N GLU A 114 3.18 6.72 -9.26
CA GLU A 114 4.50 6.39 -9.79
C GLU A 114 4.45 5.84 -11.22
N SER A 115 3.46 5.02 -11.54
CA SER A 115 3.47 4.29 -12.82
C SER A 115 2.08 3.98 -13.38
N GLU A 116 1.00 4.46 -12.76
CA GLU A 116 -0.35 4.00 -13.08
C GLU A 116 -0.46 2.46 -12.99
N LEU A 117 0.19 1.86 -12.01
CA LEU A 117 0.30 0.40 -11.82
C LEU A 117 1.00 -0.35 -12.98
N LYS A 118 1.71 0.32 -13.88
CA LYS A 118 2.34 -0.33 -15.05
C LYS A 118 3.62 -1.07 -14.65
N PRO A 119 3.70 -2.41 -14.80
CA PRO A 119 4.89 -3.18 -14.40
C PRO A 119 6.10 -2.92 -15.30
N THR A 120 5.86 -2.47 -16.53
CA THR A 120 6.91 -2.18 -17.51
C THR A 120 7.33 -0.72 -17.57
N ALA A 121 6.74 0.14 -16.73
CA ALA A 121 7.10 1.56 -16.70
C ALA A 121 8.58 1.73 -16.37
N VAL A 122 9.25 2.60 -17.14
CA VAL A 122 10.66 2.96 -16.96
C VAL A 122 10.78 4.47 -17.02
N SER A 123 11.34 5.06 -15.95
CA SER A 123 11.62 6.48 -15.94
C SER A 123 12.92 6.81 -16.69
N TRP A 124 13.10 8.08 -17.06
CA TRP A 124 14.34 8.55 -17.66
C TRP A 124 15.58 8.35 -16.75
N ALA A 125 15.38 8.32 -15.43
CA ALA A 125 16.43 8.08 -14.44
C ALA A 125 16.69 6.58 -14.18
N GLY A 126 15.96 5.66 -14.83
CA GLY A 126 16.13 4.23 -14.70
C GLY A 126 15.33 3.58 -13.55
N ALA A 127 14.38 4.29 -12.95
CA ALA A 127 13.40 3.68 -12.06
C ALA A 127 12.45 2.77 -12.85
N VAL A 128 12.03 1.64 -12.29
CA VAL A 128 11.25 0.62 -13.02
C VAL A 128 10.12 0.05 -12.17
N GLY A 129 9.02 -0.27 -12.86
CA GLY A 129 7.92 -1.07 -12.35
C GLY A 129 6.85 -0.28 -11.61
N PRO A 130 5.89 -0.95 -10.95
CA PRO A 130 4.75 -0.29 -10.31
C PRO A 130 5.16 0.73 -9.26
N TRP A 131 6.26 0.48 -8.56
CA TRP A 131 6.78 1.28 -7.46
C TRP A 131 7.92 2.21 -7.87
N GLN A 132 8.31 2.25 -9.13
CA GLN A 132 9.40 3.08 -9.67
C GLN A 132 10.68 3.00 -8.82
N LEU A 133 11.07 1.78 -8.43
CA LEU A 133 12.28 1.58 -7.63
C LEU A 133 13.53 1.78 -8.49
N MET A 134 14.46 2.57 -7.97
CA MET A 134 15.79 2.72 -8.57
C MET A 134 16.58 1.42 -8.47
N PRO A 135 17.46 1.09 -9.44
CA PRO A 135 18.20 -0.18 -9.46
C PRO A 135 18.98 -0.46 -8.18
N GLN A 136 19.64 0.55 -7.62
CA GLN A 136 20.44 0.42 -6.41
C GLN A 136 19.54 0.15 -5.19
N THR A 137 18.49 0.94 -5.02
CA THR A 137 17.50 0.76 -3.95
C THR A 137 16.87 -0.62 -4.01
N ALA A 138 16.47 -1.06 -5.21
CA ALA A 138 15.88 -2.38 -5.40
C ALA A 138 16.81 -3.52 -4.96
N ARG A 139 18.11 -3.44 -5.29
CA ARG A 139 19.09 -4.45 -4.87
C ARG A 139 19.30 -4.45 -3.36
N ILE A 140 19.38 -3.28 -2.72
CA ILE A 140 19.47 -3.16 -1.26
C ILE A 140 18.26 -3.80 -0.58
N LEU A 141 17.07 -3.66 -1.19
CA LEU A 141 15.82 -4.26 -0.72
C LEU A 141 15.66 -5.74 -1.12
N GLY A 142 16.71 -6.38 -1.65
CA GLY A 142 16.75 -7.81 -1.95
C GLY A 142 16.18 -8.22 -3.30
N LEU A 143 15.85 -7.27 -4.19
CA LEU A 143 15.37 -7.59 -5.54
C LEU A 143 16.52 -7.91 -6.51
N LYS A 144 16.31 -8.90 -7.34
CA LYS A 144 17.23 -9.21 -8.47
C LYS A 144 16.98 -8.19 -9.60
N VAL A 145 18.04 -7.44 -9.95
CA VAL A 145 18.02 -6.47 -11.04
C VAL A 145 19.21 -6.70 -11.93
N SER A 146 18.97 -7.31 -13.09
CA SER A 146 19.98 -7.64 -14.12
C SER A 146 19.36 -7.52 -15.51
N HIS A 147 20.14 -7.69 -16.57
CA HIS A 147 19.65 -7.73 -17.95
C HIS A 147 18.66 -8.87 -18.21
N LYS A 148 18.81 -10.01 -17.52
CA LYS A 148 17.95 -11.20 -17.73
C LYS A 148 16.72 -11.18 -16.83
N VAL A 149 16.83 -10.62 -15.63
CA VAL A 149 15.76 -10.62 -14.61
C VAL A 149 15.67 -9.26 -13.96
N ASP A 150 14.49 -8.67 -13.97
CA ASP A 150 14.20 -7.44 -13.26
C ASP A 150 12.93 -7.61 -12.40
N GLU A 151 13.15 -7.93 -11.12
CA GLU A 151 12.09 -8.21 -10.16
C GLU A 151 11.30 -6.96 -9.74
N ARG A 152 11.75 -5.76 -10.11
CA ARG A 152 10.98 -4.52 -9.94
C ARG A 152 9.67 -4.55 -10.72
N LYS A 153 9.60 -5.33 -11.81
CA LYS A 153 8.42 -5.54 -12.65
C LYS A 153 7.40 -6.50 -12.03
N ASN A 154 7.80 -7.29 -11.03
CA ASN A 154 6.93 -8.24 -10.37
C ASN A 154 6.15 -7.55 -9.24
N TYR A 155 4.83 -7.52 -9.33
CA TYR A 155 3.99 -6.83 -8.36
C TYR A 155 4.22 -7.29 -6.91
N ARG A 156 4.26 -8.60 -6.66
CA ARG A 156 4.42 -9.14 -5.30
C ARG A 156 5.80 -8.80 -4.72
N LYS A 157 6.86 -9.05 -5.49
CA LYS A 157 8.24 -8.81 -5.05
C LYS A 157 8.52 -7.33 -4.85
N SER A 158 8.14 -6.50 -5.82
CA SER A 158 8.36 -5.06 -5.73
C SER A 158 7.52 -4.40 -4.64
N THR A 159 6.29 -4.90 -4.37
CA THR A 159 5.47 -4.39 -3.26
C THR A 159 6.08 -4.76 -1.91
N ARG A 160 6.60 -5.99 -1.72
CA ARG A 160 7.31 -6.36 -0.49
C ARG A 160 8.53 -5.47 -0.26
N ALA A 161 9.30 -5.21 -1.30
CA ALA A 161 10.45 -4.30 -1.22
C ALA A 161 10.02 -2.86 -0.89
N ALA A 162 8.99 -2.34 -1.56
CA ALA A 162 8.44 -1.03 -1.27
C ALA A 162 7.89 -0.92 0.17
N ALA A 163 7.24 -1.98 0.67
CA ALA A 163 6.76 -2.04 2.04
C ALA A 163 7.90 -1.92 3.07
N VAL A 164 9.00 -2.64 2.87
CA VAL A 164 10.20 -2.51 3.72
C VAL A 164 10.72 -1.08 3.68
N TYR A 165 10.87 -0.51 2.49
CA TYR A 165 11.39 0.84 2.33
C TYR A 165 10.49 1.90 2.96
N LEU A 166 9.17 1.81 2.79
CA LEU A 166 8.20 2.71 3.41
C LEU A 166 8.21 2.61 4.93
N ARG A 167 8.35 1.41 5.48
CA ARG A 167 8.49 1.19 6.91
C ARG A 167 9.76 1.85 7.47
N ASP A 168 10.88 1.68 6.78
CA ASP A 168 12.16 2.27 7.18
C ASP A 168 12.07 3.80 7.16
N LEU A 169 11.47 4.38 6.12
CA LEU A 169 11.22 5.82 6.05
C LEU A 169 10.28 6.30 7.17
N TYR A 170 9.25 5.51 7.50
CA TYR A 170 8.35 5.89 8.59
C TYR A 170 9.04 5.84 9.95
N SER A 171 9.89 4.85 10.19
CA SER A 171 10.71 4.78 11.42
C SER A 171 11.60 6.01 11.59
N GLU A 172 12.04 6.63 10.48
CA GLU A 172 12.90 7.81 10.46
C GLU A 172 12.11 9.12 10.63
N PHE A 173 11.00 9.25 9.93
CA PHE A 173 10.25 10.52 9.89
C PHE A 173 9.03 10.56 10.82
N GLY A 174 8.35 9.45 11.05
CA GLY A 174 7.17 9.33 11.90
C GLY A 174 5.95 10.13 11.42
N ASP A 175 5.93 10.51 10.15
CA ASP A 175 4.88 11.32 9.52
C ASP A 175 4.73 10.88 8.05
N TRP A 176 3.53 10.46 7.65
CA TRP A 176 3.32 9.89 6.32
C TRP A 176 3.55 10.88 5.19
N LEU A 177 3.23 12.16 5.37
CA LEU A 177 3.48 13.15 4.33
C LEU A 177 4.98 13.36 4.10
N LEU A 178 5.80 13.27 5.18
CA LEU A 178 7.26 13.28 5.07
C LEU A 178 7.80 12.01 4.45
N VAL A 179 7.21 10.85 4.76
CA VAL A 179 7.57 9.56 4.13
C VAL A 179 7.32 9.60 2.62
N ILE A 180 6.14 10.07 2.20
CA ILE A 180 5.80 10.19 0.78
C ILE A 180 6.75 11.17 0.06
N ALA A 181 7.08 12.29 0.70
CA ALA A 181 8.07 13.23 0.18
C ALA A 181 9.47 12.61 0.06
N ALA A 182 9.89 11.82 1.07
CA ALA A 182 11.18 11.13 1.10
C ALA A 182 11.24 9.97 0.08
N TYR A 183 10.14 9.26 -0.14
CA TYR A 183 10.03 8.21 -1.14
C TYR A 183 10.36 8.75 -2.55
N ASN A 184 9.77 9.89 -2.91
CA ASN A 184 10.01 10.53 -4.22
C ASN A 184 11.37 11.22 -4.30
N GLY A 185 11.69 12.08 -3.35
CA GLY A 185 12.85 12.99 -3.44
C GLY A 185 14.08 12.53 -2.66
N GLY A 186 13.98 11.44 -1.93
CA GLY A 186 15.01 10.94 -1.02
C GLY A 186 15.02 11.61 0.36
N PRO A 187 15.46 10.89 1.41
CA PRO A 187 15.50 11.37 2.80
C PRO A 187 16.32 12.67 2.96
N SER A 188 17.42 12.80 2.25
CA SER A 188 18.31 13.97 2.33
C SER A 188 17.62 15.29 1.98
N ASN A 189 16.67 15.28 1.03
CA ASN A 189 15.90 16.47 0.69
C ASN A 189 14.91 16.85 1.80
N VAL A 190 14.32 15.86 2.45
CA VAL A 190 13.42 16.09 3.60
C VAL A 190 14.20 16.65 4.79
N TYR A 191 15.35 16.08 5.12
CA TYR A 191 16.21 16.63 6.17
C TYR A 191 16.66 18.07 5.91
N ARG A 192 17.04 18.36 4.66
CA ARG A 192 17.40 19.73 4.26
C ARG A 192 16.22 20.69 4.43
N ALA A 193 15.02 20.27 4.08
CA ALA A 193 13.80 21.05 4.24
C ALA A 193 13.46 21.27 5.73
N ILE A 194 13.56 20.24 6.56
CA ILE A 194 13.39 20.35 8.02
C ILE A 194 14.39 21.36 8.61
N LYS A 195 15.67 21.24 8.25
CA LYS A 195 16.71 22.17 8.73
C LYS A 195 16.45 23.61 8.33
N LYS A 196 16.00 23.86 7.09
CA LYS A 196 15.72 25.20 6.59
C LYS A 196 14.44 25.83 7.13
N SER A 197 13.41 25.03 7.34
CA SER A 197 12.11 25.49 7.84
C SER A 197 12.03 25.56 9.37
N HIS A 198 12.95 24.89 10.07
CA HIS A 198 12.86 24.62 11.51
C HIS A 198 11.57 23.92 11.94
N SER A 199 10.92 23.20 11.03
CA SER A 199 9.66 22.47 11.25
C SER A 199 9.71 21.07 10.69
N ARG A 200 9.04 20.13 11.37
CA ARG A 200 8.76 18.78 10.86
C ARG A 200 7.34 18.66 10.29
N ASN A 201 6.59 19.74 10.25
CA ASN A 201 5.26 19.75 9.63
C ASN A 201 5.42 19.94 8.12
N PHE A 202 4.85 19.02 7.33
CA PHE A 202 4.94 19.07 5.87
C PHE A 202 4.46 20.39 5.29
N TRP A 203 3.37 20.97 5.83
CA TRP A 203 2.78 22.18 5.30
C TRP A 203 3.65 23.41 5.50
N ASP A 204 4.54 23.39 6.49
CA ASP A 204 5.49 24.48 6.73
C ASP A 204 6.78 24.30 5.88
N LEU A 205 7.28 23.05 5.81
CA LEU A 205 8.54 22.77 5.12
C LEU A 205 8.41 22.55 3.61
N GLN A 206 7.20 22.37 3.08
CA GLN A 206 6.98 21.98 1.68
C GLN A 206 7.65 22.89 0.65
N TYR A 207 7.82 24.17 0.94
CA TYR A 207 8.45 25.14 0.02
C TYR A 207 9.97 25.00 -0.04
N TYR A 208 10.59 24.32 0.92
CA TYR A 208 12.00 23.98 0.94
C TYR A 208 12.29 22.61 0.30
N LEU A 209 11.26 21.84 -0.03
CA LEU A 209 11.37 20.63 -0.84
C LEU A 209 11.49 20.96 -2.34
N PRO A 210 12.11 20.07 -3.15
CA PRO A 210 11.97 20.14 -4.59
C PRO A 210 10.48 20.20 -4.98
N ALA A 211 10.16 20.98 -6.02
CA ALA A 211 8.77 21.15 -6.47
C ALA A 211 8.11 19.81 -6.83
N GLU A 212 8.89 18.88 -7.39
CA GLU A 212 8.44 17.53 -7.71
C GLU A 212 7.95 16.79 -6.46
N SER A 213 8.79 16.69 -5.41
CA SER A 213 8.45 16.00 -4.17
C SER A 213 7.28 16.64 -3.44
N ARG A 214 7.23 17.98 -3.41
CA ARG A 214 6.09 18.71 -2.86
C ARG A 214 4.77 18.37 -3.59
N ASN A 215 4.82 18.33 -4.92
CA ASN A 215 3.65 18.00 -5.74
C ASN A 215 3.30 16.52 -5.66
N HIS A 216 4.29 15.65 -5.48
CA HIS A 216 4.09 14.22 -5.32
C HIS A 216 3.20 13.90 -4.09
N VAL A 217 3.46 14.53 -2.96
CA VAL A 217 2.61 14.41 -1.76
C VAL A 217 1.17 14.84 -2.08
N LYS A 218 0.98 15.96 -2.76
CA LYS A 218 -0.36 16.47 -3.10
C LYS A 218 -1.08 15.60 -4.13
N LYS A 219 -0.32 15.00 -5.09
CA LYS A 219 -0.85 14.00 -6.02
C LYS A 219 -1.35 12.76 -5.27
N PHE A 220 -0.57 12.29 -4.30
CA PHE A 220 -0.96 11.16 -3.47
C PHE A 220 -2.28 11.44 -2.75
N ILE A 221 -2.39 12.58 -2.07
CA ILE A 221 -3.62 13.02 -1.40
C ILE A 221 -4.79 13.04 -2.39
N GLY A 222 -4.60 13.71 -3.54
CA GLY A 222 -5.65 13.80 -4.57
C GLY A 222 -6.08 12.45 -5.13
N THR A 223 -5.14 11.52 -5.31
CA THR A 223 -5.45 10.16 -5.75
C THR A 223 -6.26 9.42 -4.70
N GLN A 224 -5.87 9.45 -3.43
CA GLN A 224 -6.63 8.81 -2.37
C GLN A 224 -8.06 9.35 -2.29
N TYR A 225 -8.25 10.67 -2.30
CA TYR A 225 -9.58 11.27 -2.31
C TYR A 225 -10.40 10.88 -3.54
N THR A 226 -9.78 10.75 -4.72
CA THR A 226 -10.47 10.27 -5.93
C THR A 226 -10.98 8.84 -5.81
N PHE A 227 -10.21 7.95 -5.16
CA PHE A 227 -10.56 6.54 -5.05
C PHE A 227 -11.49 6.24 -3.88
N GLU A 228 -11.34 6.93 -2.75
CA GLU A 228 -12.01 6.61 -1.48
C GLU A 228 -13.01 7.69 -1.02
N GLY A 229 -13.00 8.86 -1.64
CA GLY A 229 -13.89 9.96 -1.26
C GLY A 229 -13.52 10.66 0.06
N GLN A 230 -12.49 10.16 0.76
CA GLN A 230 -12.07 10.66 2.06
C GLN A 230 -10.58 10.54 2.28
N GLY A 231 -10.06 11.30 3.26
CA GLY A 231 -8.70 11.17 3.74
C GLY A 231 -8.55 10.11 4.84
N SER A 232 -7.29 9.79 5.14
CA SER A 232 -6.92 8.90 6.24
C SER A 232 -5.65 9.41 6.93
N VAL A 233 -5.06 8.62 7.80
CA VAL A 233 -3.78 8.92 8.45
C VAL A 233 -2.67 9.27 7.45
N THR A 234 -2.71 8.73 6.24
CA THR A 234 -1.70 8.97 5.19
C THR A 234 -1.87 10.31 4.45
N THR A 235 -2.98 11.01 4.67
CA THR A 235 -3.24 12.35 4.10
C THR A 235 -3.06 13.47 5.12
N LEU A 236 -2.68 13.13 6.34
CA LEU A 236 -2.50 14.04 7.46
C LEU A 236 -1.04 14.09 7.90
N THR A 237 -0.60 15.23 8.41
CA THR A 237 0.62 15.31 9.21
C THR A 237 0.44 14.56 10.53
N LYS A 238 1.53 14.17 11.18
CA LYS A 238 1.49 13.52 12.50
C LYS A 238 0.63 14.29 13.49
N LYS A 239 0.73 15.63 13.50
CA LYS A 239 -0.06 16.48 14.40
C LYS A 239 -1.55 16.46 14.04
N GLU A 240 -1.89 16.64 12.76
CA GLU A 240 -3.27 16.59 12.30
C GLU A 240 -3.92 15.22 12.58
N ALA A 241 -3.15 14.14 12.41
CA ALA A 241 -3.61 12.79 12.74
C ALA A 241 -3.88 12.65 14.26
N ALA A 242 -3.00 13.16 15.11
CA ALA A 242 -3.21 13.17 16.55
C ALA A 242 -4.45 13.98 16.95
N ASP A 243 -4.66 15.14 16.33
CA ASP A 243 -5.75 16.06 16.64
C ASP A 243 -7.12 15.55 16.12
N GLN A 244 -7.16 14.92 14.94
CA GLN A 244 -8.40 14.51 14.26
C GLN A 244 -8.82 13.07 14.54
N LEU A 245 -7.84 12.18 14.75
CA LEU A 245 -8.07 10.74 14.89
C LEU A 245 -7.88 10.26 16.34
N SER A 246 -7.84 11.16 17.29
CA SER A 246 -7.74 10.84 18.72
C SER A 246 -8.93 9.98 19.16
N GLY A 247 -8.70 8.66 19.28
CA GLY A 247 -9.72 7.63 19.56
C GLY A 247 -9.96 6.63 18.44
N SER A 248 -9.58 6.93 17.20
CA SER A 248 -9.46 5.96 16.13
C SER A 248 -8.02 5.45 16.11
N SER A 249 -7.82 4.17 15.90
CA SER A 249 -6.52 3.50 15.82
C SER A 249 -5.54 4.33 15.00
N MET A 250 -4.76 5.18 15.67
CA MET A 250 -3.59 5.78 15.05
C MET A 250 -2.66 4.64 14.70
N TYR A 251 -2.30 4.47 13.41
CA TYR A 251 -1.24 3.59 12.98
C TYR A 251 0.07 4.04 13.63
N VAL A 252 0.29 3.59 14.84
CA VAL A 252 1.47 3.91 15.61
C VAL A 252 2.37 2.70 15.53
N PHE A 253 3.28 2.72 14.56
CA PHE A 253 4.37 1.75 14.45
C PHE A 253 5.24 1.67 15.72
N ASN A 254 5.04 2.57 16.69
CA ASN A 254 5.78 2.64 17.95
C ASN A 254 4.86 2.81 19.15
N ARG A 255 3.64 2.32 19.13
CA ARG A 255 2.95 2.12 20.39
C ARG A 255 3.50 0.83 20.99
N ASN A 256 4.59 0.98 21.72
CA ASN A 256 4.96 -0.07 22.67
C ASN A 256 3.69 -0.42 23.45
N ILE A 257 3.35 -1.70 23.46
CA ILE A 257 2.30 -2.23 24.32
C ILE A 257 2.56 -1.62 25.70
N ASN A 258 1.57 -0.94 26.27
CA ASN A 258 1.76 -0.36 27.57
C ASN A 258 1.95 -1.47 28.61
N LYS A 259 2.46 -1.15 29.80
CA LYS A 259 2.73 -2.14 30.85
C LYS A 259 1.47 -2.91 31.24
N ASP A 260 0.31 -2.28 31.20
CA ASP A 260 -0.98 -2.87 31.58
C ASP A 260 -1.48 -3.84 30.49
N GLU A 261 -1.36 -3.48 29.21
CA GLU A 261 -1.65 -4.38 28.07
C GLU A 261 -0.72 -5.60 28.07
N THR A 262 0.57 -5.40 28.40
CA THR A 262 1.55 -6.50 28.50
C THR A 262 1.22 -7.43 29.68
N ALA A 263 0.79 -6.88 30.79
CA ALA A 263 0.41 -7.65 31.98
C ALA A 263 -0.87 -8.45 31.76
N ALA A 264 -1.79 -7.95 30.93
CA ALA A 264 -3.04 -8.62 30.58
C ALA A 264 -2.90 -9.62 29.41
N ALA A 265 -1.79 -9.61 28.68
CA ALA A 265 -1.55 -10.52 27.57
C ALA A 265 -1.15 -11.91 28.05
N LYS A 266 -1.77 -12.94 27.43
CA LYS A 266 -1.33 -14.33 27.58
C LYS A 266 -0.25 -14.63 26.53
N SER A 267 0.72 -15.49 26.89
CA SER A 267 1.75 -15.98 25.99
C SER A 267 1.62 -17.49 25.79
N VAL A 268 1.82 -17.94 24.54
CA VAL A 268 1.92 -19.35 24.22
C VAL A 268 3.05 -19.59 23.23
N LYS A 269 3.85 -20.60 23.46
CA LYS A 269 4.90 -21.00 22.54
C LYS A 269 4.28 -21.74 21.34
N VAL A 270 4.53 -21.22 20.15
CA VAL A 270 4.10 -21.84 18.89
C VAL A 270 5.33 -22.27 18.10
N SER A 271 5.25 -23.41 17.44
CA SER A 271 6.29 -23.97 16.59
C SER A 271 5.64 -24.57 15.35
N GLY A 272 6.24 -24.38 14.17
CA GLY A 272 5.70 -24.81 12.90
C GLY A 272 5.52 -23.64 11.94
N LYS A 273 4.81 -23.86 10.84
CA LYS A 273 4.56 -22.83 9.83
C LYS A 273 3.20 -22.16 10.09
N TYR A 274 3.25 -21.03 10.73
CA TYR A 274 2.10 -20.16 10.95
C TYR A 274 2.28 -18.84 10.21
N PHE A 275 1.18 -18.27 9.73
CA PHE A 275 1.14 -16.93 9.14
C PHE A 275 0.31 -16.00 10.03
N SER A 276 0.83 -14.80 10.28
CA SER A 276 0.13 -13.77 11.05
C SER A 276 -1.25 -13.45 10.46
N SER A 277 -1.37 -13.39 9.14
CA SER A 277 -2.62 -13.13 8.43
C SER A 277 -3.69 -14.21 8.67
N VAL A 278 -3.28 -15.48 8.73
CA VAL A 278 -4.19 -16.58 9.02
C VAL A 278 -4.61 -16.55 10.49
N ILE A 279 -3.65 -16.34 11.41
CA ILE A 279 -3.98 -16.21 12.84
C ILE A 279 -4.97 -15.07 13.05
N SER A 280 -4.66 -13.87 12.54
CA SER A 280 -5.47 -12.66 12.68
C SER A 280 -6.93 -12.86 12.22
N LYS A 281 -7.10 -13.55 11.09
CA LYS A 281 -8.41 -13.94 10.57
C LYS A 281 -9.23 -14.76 11.57
N TYR A 282 -8.65 -15.80 12.14
CA TYR A 282 -9.35 -16.71 13.04
C TYR A 282 -9.62 -16.14 14.43
N ILE A 283 -8.76 -15.25 14.90
CA ILE A 283 -8.93 -14.59 16.20
C ILE A 283 -9.72 -13.27 16.10
N LEU A 284 -10.20 -12.90 14.90
CA LEU A 284 -10.93 -11.66 14.65
C LEU A 284 -10.16 -10.45 15.21
N MET A 285 -8.86 -10.36 14.87
CA MET A 285 -7.96 -9.29 15.25
C MET A 285 -7.34 -8.72 13.97
N ASP A 286 -7.21 -7.41 13.87
CA ASP A 286 -6.54 -6.87 12.70
C ASP A 286 -5.02 -7.15 12.74
N SER A 287 -4.39 -7.13 11.57
CA SER A 287 -2.98 -7.49 11.44
C SER A 287 -2.06 -6.50 12.17
N GLU A 288 -2.51 -5.30 12.42
CA GLU A 288 -1.73 -4.27 13.09
C GLU A 288 -1.69 -4.50 14.59
N ASP A 289 -2.86 -4.75 15.18
CA ASP A 289 -2.94 -5.13 16.59
C ASP A 289 -2.17 -6.42 16.84
N PHE A 290 -2.26 -7.41 15.93
CA PHE A 290 -1.45 -8.62 16.03
C PHE A 290 0.05 -8.30 16.04
N ASN A 291 0.52 -7.47 15.11
CA ASN A 291 1.92 -7.09 15.01
C ASN A 291 2.42 -6.24 16.18
N ARG A 292 1.55 -5.47 16.83
CA ARG A 292 1.88 -4.78 18.10
C ARG A 292 2.29 -5.76 19.19
N TYR A 293 1.55 -6.84 19.35
CA TYR A 293 1.88 -7.89 20.30
C TYR A 293 3.04 -8.78 19.83
N ASN A 294 3.25 -8.91 18.51
CA ASN A 294 4.14 -9.88 17.89
C ASN A 294 4.96 -9.27 16.73
N PRO A 295 5.85 -8.29 17.01
CA PRO A 295 6.45 -7.44 15.96
C PRO A 295 7.32 -8.17 14.94
N ASP A 296 7.94 -9.27 15.23
CA ASP A 296 8.82 -10.02 14.32
C ASP A 296 8.26 -11.40 13.96
N PHE A 297 6.97 -11.62 14.19
CA PHE A 297 6.36 -12.96 14.09
C PHE A 297 6.65 -13.63 12.76
N ASP A 298 6.23 -13.04 11.63
CA ASP A 298 6.38 -13.66 10.31
C ASP A 298 7.85 -13.88 9.92
N LYS A 299 8.74 -12.97 10.34
CA LYS A 299 10.17 -13.09 10.11
C LYS A 299 10.77 -14.30 10.84
N VAL A 300 10.39 -14.49 12.12
CA VAL A 300 10.86 -15.61 12.93
C VAL A 300 10.24 -16.92 12.44
N MET A 301 8.95 -16.92 12.10
CA MET A 301 8.26 -18.13 11.60
C MET A 301 8.73 -18.55 10.20
N ALA A 302 9.28 -17.63 9.42
CA ALA A 302 9.92 -17.94 8.12
C ALA A 302 11.34 -18.54 8.29
N SER A 303 11.98 -18.37 9.45
CA SER A 303 13.31 -18.91 9.73
C SER A 303 13.30 -20.43 9.96
N GLU A 304 14.49 -21.06 9.99
CA GLU A 304 14.63 -22.49 10.24
C GLU A 304 14.10 -22.91 11.62
N ASN A 305 14.29 -22.09 12.65
CA ASN A 305 13.85 -22.38 14.01
C ASN A 305 12.34 -22.30 14.20
N ASN A 306 11.62 -21.56 13.34
CA ASN A 306 10.17 -21.34 13.29
C ASN A 306 9.42 -21.52 14.65
N THR A 307 9.99 -20.97 15.71
CA THR A 307 9.45 -21.03 17.07
C THR A 307 9.32 -19.61 17.61
N TYR A 308 8.14 -19.27 18.15
CA TYR A 308 7.82 -17.94 18.63
C TYR A 308 6.98 -17.96 19.89
N ASP A 309 7.24 -17.03 20.81
CA ASP A 309 6.38 -16.82 21.96
C ASP A 309 5.25 -15.85 21.59
N LEU A 310 4.16 -16.40 21.06
CA LEU A 310 2.98 -15.68 20.62
C LEU A 310 2.27 -15.02 21.80
N LYS A 311 2.11 -13.70 21.75
CA LYS A 311 1.42 -12.89 22.75
C LYS A 311 0.11 -12.35 22.20
N LEU A 312 -0.96 -12.53 22.95
CA LEU A 312 -2.30 -12.06 22.58
C LEU A 312 -3.08 -11.62 23.83
N PRO A 313 -4.03 -10.67 23.69
CA PRO A 313 -5.05 -10.45 24.72
C PRO A 313 -5.73 -11.75 25.11
N ALA A 314 -6.14 -11.89 26.38
CA ALA A 314 -6.65 -13.14 26.92
C ALA A 314 -7.79 -13.74 26.06
N GLU A 315 -8.77 -12.93 25.67
CA GLU A 315 -9.90 -13.35 24.81
C GLU A 315 -9.47 -13.82 23.41
N LYS A 316 -8.44 -13.17 22.84
CA LYS A 316 -7.90 -13.53 21.51
C LYS A 316 -7.03 -14.80 21.59
N MET A 317 -6.36 -15.01 22.71
CA MET A 317 -5.63 -16.24 22.98
C MET A 317 -6.59 -17.46 23.07
N ASP A 318 -7.74 -17.28 23.71
CA ASP A 318 -8.73 -18.35 23.82
C ASP A 318 -9.30 -18.73 22.43
N LEU A 319 -9.52 -17.73 21.53
CA LEU A 319 -9.88 -17.97 20.13
C LEU A 319 -8.75 -18.66 19.35
N PHE A 320 -7.49 -18.28 19.58
CA PHE A 320 -6.35 -18.92 18.95
C PHE A 320 -6.24 -20.40 19.34
N VAL A 321 -6.34 -20.71 20.62
CA VAL A 321 -6.28 -22.10 21.13
C VAL A 321 -7.39 -22.93 20.55
N SER A 322 -8.62 -22.39 20.51
CA SER A 322 -9.80 -23.10 19.97
C SER A 322 -9.67 -23.38 18.47
N ASN A 323 -9.02 -22.53 17.73
CA ASN A 323 -8.88 -22.65 16.26
C ASN A 323 -7.47 -23.10 15.81
N LYS A 324 -6.62 -23.53 16.72
CA LYS A 324 -5.20 -23.81 16.44
C LYS A 324 -4.96 -24.76 15.27
N TYR A 325 -5.77 -25.82 15.16
CA TYR A 325 -5.65 -26.80 14.08
C TYR A 325 -6.07 -26.23 12.74
N GLN A 326 -7.15 -25.46 12.70
CA GLN A 326 -7.64 -24.79 11.49
C GLN A 326 -6.63 -23.77 10.99
N ILE A 327 -6.08 -22.98 11.91
CA ILE A 327 -5.03 -21.98 11.62
C ILE A 327 -3.79 -22.65 11.03
N LEU A 328 -3.32 -23.75 11.64
CA LEU A 328 -2.15 -24.47 11.16
C LEU A 328 -2.41 -25.10 9.79
N ASN A 329 -3.58 -25.73 9.60
CA ASN A 329 -3.96 -26.35 8.35
C ASN A 329 -4.03 -25.30 7.21
N GLU A 330 -4.70 -24.17 7.43
CA GLU A 330 -4.77 -23.09 6.43
C GLU A 330 -3.40 -22.50 6.15
N SER A 331 -2.55 -22.34 7.16
CA SER A 331 -1.17 -21.86 7.00
C SER A 331 -0.35 -22.81 6.13
N VAL A 332 -0.49 -24.12 6.32
CA VAL A 332 0.16 -25.14 5.47
C VAL A 332 -0.37 -25.12 4.04
N GLN A 333 -1.69 -24.93 3.86
CA GLN A 333 -2.25 -24.79 2.50
C GLN A 333 -1.70 -23.57 1.77
N HIS A 334 -1.50 -22.46 2.45
CA HIS A 334 -0.84 -21.28 1.88
C HIS A 334 0.57 -21.58 1.38
N LEU A 335 1.36 -22.33 2.15
CA LEU A 335 2.70 -22.77 1.73
C LEU A 335 2.66 -23.63 0.47
N LEU A 336 1.78 -24.63 0.45
CA LEU A 336 1.66 -25.55 -0.69
C LEU A 336 1.20 -24.84 -1.98
N MET A 337 0.38 -23.80 -1.87
CA MET A 337 -0.02 -22.98 -3.01
C MET A 337 1.13 -22.11 -3.53
N GLU A 338 1.96 -21.56 -2.63
CA GLU A 338 3.15 -20.80 -3.03
C GLU A 338 4.17 -21.69 -3.76
N ASP A 339 4.44 -22.91 -3.27
CA ASP A 339 5.35 -23.88 -3.88
C ASP A 339 4.85 -24.38 -5.25
N THR A 340 3.53 -24.56 -5.43
CA THR A 340 2.96 -24.97 -6.71
C THR A 340 3.02 -23.88 -7.77
N GLU A 341 2.86 -22.63 -7.41
CA GLU A 341 3.03 -21.51 -8.36
C GLU A 341 4.49 -21.35 -8.81
N ASP A 342 5.46 -21.53 -7.92
CA ASP A 342 6.88 -21.44 -8.25
C ASP A 342 7.36 -22.66 -9.06
N ASN A 343 6.86 -23.86 -8.77
CA ASN A 343 7.11 -25.07 -9.55
C ASN A 343 6.49 -25.02 -10.96
N ASN A 344 5.27 -24.52 -11.10
CA ASN A 344 4.63 -24.33 -12.41
C ASN A 344 5.37 -23.30 -13.28
N LYS A 345 5.96 -22.25 -12.67
CA LYS A 345 6.83 -21.32 -13.39
C LYS A 345 8.16 -21.93 -13.80
N ALA A 346 8.74 -22.81 -12.98
CA ALA A 346 9.95 -23.52 -13.30
C ALA A 346 9.74 -24.50 -14.46
N ILE A 347 8.64 -25.25 -14.47
CA ILE A 347 8.27 -26.20 -15.54
C ILE A 347 7.93 -25.46 -16.85
N ALA A 348 7.20 -24.34 -16.78
CA ALA A 348 6.91 -23.51 -17.96
C ALA A 348 8.19 -22.86 -18.55
N GLY A 349 9.21 -22.63 -17.72
CA GLY A 349 10.53 -22.16 -18.15
C GLY A 349 11.38 -23.23 -18.84
N LEU A 350 11.19 -24.50 -18.48
CA LEU A 350 11.87 -25.66 -19.09
C LEU A 350 11.22 -26.09 -20.42
N ALA A 351 9.92 -25.90 -20.56
CA ALA A 351 9.19 -26.24 -21.81
C ALA A 351 9.42 -25.24 -22.95
N ARG A 352 10.15 -24.15 -22.73
CA ARG A 352 10.49 -23.11 -23.72
C ARG A 352 11.96 -23.11 -24.13
N LYS A 353 12.71 -24.15 -23.80
CA LYS A 353 14.02 -24.46 -24.32
C LYS A 353 13.91 -25.67 -25.28
#